data_2f1a26047302a58bb2c178f1ce83c9d9
#
_entry.id   2f1a26047302a58bb2c178f1ce83c9d9
#
_cell.length_a   1.000
_cell.length_b   1.000
_cell.length_c   1.000
_cell.angle_alpha   90.00
_cell.angle_beta   90.00
_cell.angle_gamma   90.00
#
_symmetry.space_group_name_H-M   'P 1'
#
loop_
_entity.id
_entity.type
_entity.pdbx_description
1 polymer ?
#
loop_
_entity_poly.entity_id
_entity_poly.type
_entity_poly.pdbx_seq_one_letter_code
_entity_poly.pdbx_strand_id
1 'polypeptide(L)'
;MSAVVVADASPLIAFQQIGQLQLLRTMFGELTVPPAVAREILPSVAPAPWIVERRLTQPIAPLVLRANLGAGESEALSLAVEIRAGLLFVDERAARRVAAALGLSVVGTLGVLLAAKRTGHIGEVRPLVDELLRQGFWVAPRLVKQALLAAAEEGPDDSRS
;
A
#
# COMPACT_ATOMS: atom_id res chain seq x y z
N MET A 1 17.55 -8.57 10.17
CA MET A 1 17.32 -7.21 9.62
C MET A 1 15.97 -7.17 8.92
N SER A 2 15.15 -6.19 9.26
CA SER A 2 13.90 -5.98 8.56
C SER A 2 14.16 -5.53 7.13
N ALA A 3 13.40 -6.06 6.18
CA ALA A 3 13.47 -5.61 4.80
C ALA A 3 12.96 -4.16 4.71
N VAL A 4 13.56 -3.37 3.81
CA VAL A 4 13.09 -2.01 3.54
C VAL A 4 11.76 -2.08 2.81
N VAL A 5 10.79 -1.29 3.25
CA VAL A 5 9.48 -1.16 2.62
C VAL A 5 9.37 0.22 2.01
N VAL A 6 9.18 0.28 0.69
CA VAL A 6 8.88 1.53 -0.01
C VAL A 6 7.36 1.63 -0.17
N ALA A 7 6.81 2.80 0.15
CA ALA A 7 5.37 3.03 0.07
C ALA A 7 5.02 4.13 -0.93
N ASP A 8 3.92 3.91 -1.66
CA ASP A 8 3.28 4.91 -2.48
C ASP A 8 2.30 5.76 -1.65
N ALA A 9 1.83 6.88 -2.21
CA ALA A 9 0.97 7.83 -1.50
C ALA A 9 -0.43 7.29 -1.21
N SER A 10 -1.08 6.67 -2.20
CA SER A 10 -2.48 6.24 -2.07
C SER A 10 -2.77 5.35 -0.85
N PRO A 11 -1.98 4.28 -0.60
CA PRO A 11 -2.24 3.46 0.58
C PRO A 11 -1.99 4.21 1.90
N LEU A 12 -1.01 5.11 1.96
CA LEU A 12 -0.77 5.90 3.18
C LEU A 12 -1.94 6.82 3.48
N ILE A 13 -2.46 7.50 2.45
CA ILE A 13 -3.62 8.37 2.56
C ILE A 13 -4.86 7.55 2.98
N ALA A 14 -5.05 6.36 2.37
CA ALA A 14 -6.16 5.48 2.70
C ALA A 14 -6.15 5.07 4.18
N PHE A 15 -5.01 4.64 4.71
CA PHE A 15 -4.87 4.27 6.11
C PHE A 15 -5.06 5.46 7.04
N GLN A 16 -4.62 6.65 6.65
CA GLN A 16 -4.88 7.87 7.42
C GLN A 16 -6.38 8.18 7.47
N GLN A 17 -7.07 8.07 6.34
CA GLN A 17 -8.51 8.36 6.25
C GLN A 17 -9.36 7.46 7.14
N ILE A 18 -8.96 6.21 7.32
CA ILE A 18 -9.68 5.27 8.19
C ILE A 18 -9.14 5.25 9.63
N GLY A 19 -8.26 6.18 9.98
CA GLY A 19 -7.72 6.28 11.34
C GLY A 19 -6.76 5.16 11.73
N GLN A 20 -6.14 4.50 10.76
CA GLN A 20 -5.30 3.31 10.99
C GLN A 20 -3.84 3.50 10.55
N LEU A 21 -3.36 4.74 10.48
CA LEU A 21 -1.97 4.98 10.06
C LEU A 21 -0.97 4.29 11.00
N GLN A 22 -1.24 4.28 12.31
CA GLN A 22 -0.36 3.64 13.30
C GLN A 22 -0.27 2.11 13.12
N LEU A 23 -1.28 1.50 12.50
CA LEU A 23 -1.22 0.08 12.15
C LEU A 23 -0.05 -0.20 11.20
N LEU A 24 0.21 0.70 10.27
CA LEU A 24 1.34 0.57 9.35
C LEU A 24 2.68 0.60 10.09
N ARG A 25 2.80 1.48 11.08
CA ARG A 25 3.99 1.52 11.94
C ARG A 25 4.18 0.20 12.69
N THR A 26 3.10 -0.32 13.23
CA THR A 26 3.13 -1.60 13.95
C THR A 26 3.53 -2.76 13.03
N MET A 27 3.00 -2.78 11.80
CA MET A 27 3.25 -3.84 10.84
C MET A 27 4.65 -3.79 10.23
N PHE A 28 5.14 -2.60 9.90
CA PHE A 28 6.36 -2.42 9.13
C PHE A 28 7.52 -1.79 9.88
N GLY A 29 7.24 -1.12 11.00
CA GLY A 29 8.24 -0.35 11.75
C GLY A 29 8.54 0.99 11.07
N GLU A 30 9.20 0.95 9.93
CA GLU A 30 9.57 2.13 9.14
C GLU A 30 9.11 1.97 7.69
N LEU A 31 8.66 3.08 7.10
CA LEU A 31 8.33 3.16 5.70
C LEU A 31 9.24 4.18 5.02
N THR A 32 9.75 3.82 3.85
CA THR A 32 10.58 4.71 3.03
C THR A 32 9.73 5.24 1.88
N VAL A 33 9.76 6.55 1.65
CA VAL A 33 9.01 7.19 0.58
C VAL A 33 9.93 8.08 -0.26
N PRO A 34 9.73 8.12 -1.59
CA PRO A 34 10.47 9.05 -2.44
C PRO A 34 9.91 10.48 -2.30
N PRO A 35 10.63 11.50 -2.81
CA PRO A 35 10.20 12.89 -2.68
C PRO A 35 8.80 13.18 -3.24
N ALA A 36 8.43 12.60 -4.38
CA ALA A 36 7.11 12.82 -4.97
C ALA A 36 6.00 12.30 -4.04
N VAL A 37 6.19 11.13 -3.43
CA VAL A 37 5.23 10.57 -2.46
C VAL A 37 5.18 11.45 -1.21
N ALA A 38 6.33 11.88 -0.69
CA ALA A 38 6.39 12.76 0.48
C ALA A 38 5.57 14.04 0.26
N ARG A 39 5.66 14.64 -0.93
CA ARG A 39 4.86 15.82 -1.28
C ARG A 39 3.37 15.50 -1.37
N GLU A 40 3.00 14.37 -1.98
CA GLU A 40 1.60 13.99 -2.15
C GLU A 40 0.89 13.71 -0.83
N ILE A 41 1.56 13.15 0.15
CA ILE A 41 0.95 12.80 1.44
C ILE A 41 0.84 13.97 2.41
N LEU A 42 1.61 15.04 2.25
CA LEU A 42 1.66 16.17 3.18
C LEU A 42 0.29 16.77 3.56
N PRO A 43 -0.65 16.97 2.62
CA PRO A 43 -1.96 17.51 2.98
C PRO A 43 -2.78 16.62 3.90
N SER A 44 -2.55 15.30 3.86
CA SER A 44 -3.37 14.30 4.56
C SER A 44 -2.65 13.64 5.72
N VAL A 45 -1.33 13.47 5.60
CA VAL A 45 -0.52 12.72 6.56
C VAL A 45 0.49 13.67 7.20
N ALA A 46 0.42 13.84 8.52
CA ALA A 46 1.39 14.63 9.25
C ALA A 46 2.78 13.98 9.20
N PRO A 47 3.87 14.77 9.14
CA PRO A 47 5.22 14.23 9.21
C PRO A 47 5.41 13.34 10.44
N ALA A 48 6.04 12.18 10.26
CA ALA A 48 6.29 11.22 11.32
C ALA A 48 7.70 10.64 11.18
N PRO A 49 8.42 10.40 12.29
CA PRO A 49 9.82 9.92 12.23
C PRO A 49 9.96 8.55 11.56
N TRP A 50 8.91 7.73 11.56
CA TRP A 50 8.94 6.40 10.96
C TRP A 50 8.57 6.38 9.47
N ILE A 51 8.19 7.52 8.90
CA ILE A 51 8.02 7.72 7.45
C ILE A 51 9.22 8.52 6.97
N VAL A 52 10.17 7.86 6.33
CA VAL A 52 11.47 8.42 5.99
C VAL A 52 11.52 8.75 4.50
N GLU A 53 11.80 10.00 4.17
CA GLU A 53 12.01 10.40 2.78
C GLU A 53 13.40 9.99 2.33
N ARG A 54 13.48 9.40 1.14
CA ARG A 54 14.75 9.06 0.52
C ARG A 54 14.72 9.41 -0.97
N ARG A 55 15.73 10.17 -1.40
CA ARG A 55 15.84 10.58 -2.79
C ARG A 55 16.43 9.46 -3.66
N LEU A 56 16.00 9.44 -4.93
CA LEU A 56 16.63 8.59 -5.92
C LEU A 56 18.02 9.15 -6.26
N THR A 57 18.97 8.26 -6.48
CA THR A 57 20.31 8.61 -6.97
C THR A 57 20.47 8.21 -8.45
N GLN A 58 19.54 7.42 -8.98
CA GLN A 58 19.52 6.97 -10.37
C GLN A 58 18.30 7.57 -11.10
N PRO A 59 18.37 7.75 -12.42
CA PRO A 59 17.21 8.19 -13.19
C PRO A 59 16.09 7.15 -13.16
N ILE A 60 14.87 7.61 -13.43
CA ILE A 60 13.71 6.71 -13.57
C ILE A 60 13.99 5.67 -14.66
N ALA A 61 13.79 4.40 -14.34
CA ALA A 61 14.07 3.29 -15.27
C ALA A 61 13.19 3.38 -16.53
N PRO A 62 13.72 3.02 -17.71
CA PRO A 62 12.95 3.10 -18.97
C PRO A 62 11.62 2.33 -18.92
N LEU A 63 11.58 1.18 -18.28
CA LEU A 63 10.35 0.40 -18.14
C LEU A 63 9.29 1.17 -17.37
N VAL A 64 9.69 1.89 -16.31
CA VAL A 64 8.79 2.72 -15.51
C VAL A 64 8.30 3.93 -16.32
N LEU A 65 9.20 4.61 -17.04
CA LEU A 65 8.83 5.74 -17.90
C LEU A 65 7.80 5.35 -18.97
N ARG A 66 8.00 4.19 -19.60
CA ARG A 66 7.08 3.71 -20.64
C ARG A 66 5.69 3.36 -20.12
N ALA A 67 5.57 3.08 -18.84
CA ALA A 67 4.28 2.75 -18.22
C ALA A 67 3.38 3.97 -18.03
N ASN A 68 3.93 5.18 -18.17
CA ASN A 68 3.19 6.44 -18.08
C ASN A 68 2.40 6.58 -16.76
N LEU A 69 3.05 6.25 -15.65
CA LEU A 69 2.48 6.33 -14.30
C LEU A 69 2.60 7.75 -13.75
N GLY A 70 1.89 8.03 -12.65
CA GLY A 70 2.05 9.27 -11.91
C GLY A 70 3.47 9.41 -11.32
N ALA A 71 3.82 10.62 -10.88
CA ALA A 71 5.14 10.90 -10.32
C ALA A 71 5.44 10.05 -9.07
N GLY A 72 4.46 9.91 -8.17
CA GLY A 72 4.61 9.11 -6.96
C GLY A 72 4.91 7.64 -7.24
N GLU A 73 4.08 7.01 -8.10
CA GLU A 73 4.29 5.60 -8.48
C GLU A 73 5.62 5.40 -9.19
N SER A 74 5.97 6.30 -10.11
CA SER A 74 7.23 6.21 -10.87
C SER A 74 8.44 6.28 -9.96
N GLU A 75 8.47 7.23 -9.03
CA GLU A 75 9.56 7.35 -8.08
C GLU A 75 9.57 6.18 -7.08
N ALA A 76 8.41 5.73 -6.60
CA ALA A 76 8.34 4.61 -5.66
C ALA A 76 8.87 3.32 -6.28
N LEU A 77 8.48 3.00 -7.52
CA LEU A 77 8.99 1.85 -8.24
C LEU A 77 10.50 1.93 -8.45
N SER A 78 10.98 3.08 -8.91
CA SER A 78 12.40 3.28 -9.18
C SER A 78 13.24 3.24 -7.92
N LEU A 79 12.76 3.85 -6.83
CA LEU A 79 13.44 3.78 -5.54
C LEU A 79 13.50 2.34 -5.02
N ALA A 80 12.39 1.61 -5.13
CA ALA A 80 12.36 0.21 -4.68
C ALA A 80 13.37 -0.66 -5.41
N VAL A 81 13.56 -0.45 -6.70
CA VAL A 81 14.60 -1.13 -7.47
C VAL A 81 15.99 -0.72 -7.02
N GLU A 82 16.22 0.59 -6.90
CA GLU A 82 17.53 1.14 -6.58
C GLU A 82 18.06 0.66 -5.24
N ILE A 83 17.21 0.66 -4.21
CA ILE A 83 17.61 0.26 -2.85
C ILE A 83 17.33 -1.21 -2.54
N ARG A 84 16.89 -1.97 -3.54
CA ARG A 84 16.53 -3.39 -3.38
C ARG A 84 15.55 -3.61 -2.23
N ALA A 85 14.45 -2.85 -2.25
CA ALA A 85 13.41 -2.97 -1.24
C ALA A 85 12.85 -4.39 -1.17
N GLY A 86 12.59 -4.88 0.03
CA GLY A 86 11.98 -6.19 0.23
C GLY A 86 10.50 -6.19 -0.09
N LEU A 87 9.86 -5.01 -0.07
CA LEU A 87 8.43 -4.87 -0.31
C LEU A 87 8.11 -3.48 -0.85
N LEU A 88 7.20 -3.41 -1.80
CA LEU A 88 6.60 -2.18 -2.30
C LEU A 88 5.11 -2.15 -1.93
N PHE A 89 4.71 -1.13 -1.19
CA PHE A 89 3.33 -0.93 -0.76
C PHE A 89 2.61 -0.02 -1.76
N VAL A 90 1.84 -0.62 -2.66
CA VAL A 90 1.17 0.08 -3.77
C VAL A 90 -0.14 -0.61 -4.12
N ASP A 91 -1.18 0.18 -4.40
CA ASP A 91 -2.50 -0.34 -4.75
C ASP A 91 -2.77 -0.34 -6.25
N GLU A 92 -2.26 0.66 -6.98
CA GLU A 92 -2.59 0.84 -8.37
C GLU A 92 -2.17 -0.35 -9.24
N ARG A 93 -3.12 -0.87 -10.04
CA ARG A 93 -2.92 -2.06 -10.86
C ARG A 93 -1.77 -1.90 -11.86
N ALA A 94 -1.70 -0.75 -12.54
CA ALA A 94 -0.64 -0.49 -13.51
C ALA A 94 0.74 -0.49 -12.86
N ALA A 95 0.88 0.13 -11.69
CA ALA A 95 2.12 0.13 -10.92
C ALA A 95 2.49 -1.28 -10.45
N ARG A 96 1.52 -2.07 -10.02
CA ARG A 96 1.75 -3.46 -9.59
C ARG A 96 2.23 -4.34 -10.74
N ARG A 97 1.73 -4.13 -11.96
CA ARG A 97 2.22 -4.84 -13.15
C ARG A 97 3.69 -4.53 -13.45
N VAL A 98 4.05 -3.27 -13.37
CA VAL A 98 5.44 -2.84 -13.59
C VAL A 98 6.33 -3.42 -12.50
N ALA A 99 5.89 -3.38 -11.25
CA ALA A 99 6.62 -3.96 -10.14
C ALA A 99 6.89 -5.46 -10.35
N ALA A 100 5.90 -6.22 -10.81
CA ALA A 100 6.05 -7.63 -11.13
C ALA A 100 7.12 -7.85 -12.23
N ALA A 101 7.08 -7.03 -13.29
CA ALA A 101 8.06 -7.09 -14.37
C ALA A 101 9.48 -6.75 -13.89
N LEU A 102 9.59 -5.95 -12.83
CA LEU A 102 10.88 -5.57 -12.22
C LEU A 102 11.34 -6.56 -11.13
N GLY A 103 10.54 -7.60 -10.85
CA GLY A 103 10.87 -8.58 -9.83
C GLY A 103 10.65 -8.10 -8.40
N LEU A 104 9.85 -7.05 -8.20
CA LEU A 104 9.55 -6.52 -6.88
C LEU A 104 8.39 -7.28 -6.23
N SER A 105 8.49 -7.53 -4.93
CA SER A 105 7.37 -8.01 -4.12
C SER A 105 6.44 -6.84 -3.79
N VAL A 106 5.14 -7.02 -3.94
CA VAL A 106 4.15 -5.97 -3.71
C VAL A 106 3.11 -6.38 -2.70
N VAL A 107 2.55 -5.39 -2.01
CA VAL A 107 1.38 -5.54 -1.15
C VAL A 107 0.48 -4.33 -1.36
N GLY A 108 -0.82 -4.53 -1.34
CA GLY A 108 -1.81 -3.46 -1.37
C GLY A 108 -2.50 -3.29 -0.01
N THR A 109 -3.42 -2.34 0.07
CA THR A 109 -4.15 -2.02 1.29
C THR A 109 -4.90 -3.23 1.85
N LEU A 110 -5.63 -3.98 1.04
CA LEU A 110 -6.34 -5.18 1.50
C LEU A 110 -5.38 -6.25 2.02
N GLY A 111 -4.25 -6.44 1.35
CA GLY A 111 -3.22 -7.40 1.78
C GLY A 111 -2.63 -7.06 3.14
N VAL A 112 -2.43 -5.77 3.42
CA VAL A 112 -1.94 -5.31 4.73
C VAL A 112 -2.99 -5.58 5.82
N LEU A 113 -4.28 -5.29 5.55
CA LEU A 113 -5.35 -5.58 6.50
C LEU A 113 -5.45 -7.08 6.80
N LEU A 114 -5.35 -7.94 5.79
CA LEU A 114 -5.34 -9.39 5.97
C LEU A 114 -4.14 -9.85 6.82
N ALA A 115 -2.96 -9.32 6.55
CA ALA A 115 -1.77 -9.64 7.33
C ALA A 115 -1.92 -9.16 8.78
N ALA A 116 -2.50 -7.98 8.99
CA ALA A 116 -2.75 -7.43 10.32
C ALA A 116 -3.69 -8.33 11.14
N LYS A 117 -4.74 -8.87 10.51
CA LYS A 117 -5.63 -9.83 11.19
C LYS A 117 -4.89 -11.12 11.52
N ARG A 118 -4.15 -11.68 10.56
CA ARG A 118 -3.41 -12.94 10.78
C ARG A 118 -2.38 -12.83 11.90
N THR A 119 -1.80 -11.66 12.09
CA THR A 119 -0.79 -11.40 13.12
C THR A 119 -1.38 -10.85 14.42
N GLY A 120 -2.71 -10.76 14.52
CA GLY A 120 -3.40 -10.38 15.75
C GLY A 120 -3.43 -8.88 16.05
N HIS A 121 -3.05 -8.03 15.10
CA HIS A 121 -3.06 -6.57 15.28
C HIS A 121 -4.45 -5.95 15.12
N ILE A 122 -5.36 -6.61 14.42
CA ILE A 122 -6.77 -6.25 14.33
C ILE A 122 -7.64 -7.48 14.51
N GLY A 123 -8.86 -7.30 15.01
CA GLY A 123 -9.82 -8.39 15.22
C GLY A 123 -10.57 -8.76 13.95
N GLU A 124 -10.99 -7.75 13.19
CA GLU A 124 -11.81 -7.92 11.97
C GLU A 124 -11.36 -6.98 10.87
N VAL A 125 -11.38 -7.48 9.64
CA VAL A 125 -11.06 -6.72 8.42
C VAL A 125 -12.29 -5.94 7.93
N ARG A 126 -13.48 -6.52 8.03
CA ARG A 126 -14.73 -5.96 7.48
C ARG A 126 -15.00 -4.50 7.87
N PRO A 127 -14.96 -4.09 9.16
CA PRO A 127 -15.22 -2.70 9.52
C PRO A 127 -14.26 -1.71 8.84
N LEU A 128 -13.00 -2.08 8.68
CA LEU A 128 -12.00 -1.24 8.04
C LEU A 128 -12.20 -1.15 6.53
N VAL A 129 -12.59 -2.25 5.89
CA VAL A 129 -12.94 -2.26 4.46
C VAL A 129 -14.18 -1.38 4.23
N ASP A 130 -15.21 -1.49 5.07
CA ASP A 130 -16.41 -0.67 4.97
C ASP A 130 -16.06 0.81 5.09
N GLU A 131 -15.17 1.17 6.00
CA GLU A 131 -14.72 2.56 6.16
C GLU A 131 -13.92 3.06 4.95
N LEU A 132 -13.04 2.22 4.39
CA LEU A 132 -12.32 2.55 3.16
C LEU A 132 -13.28 2.88 2.02
N LEU A 133 -14.32 2.07 1.84
CA LEU A 133 -15.32 2.29 0.80
C LEU A 133 -16.12 3.58 1.05
N ARG A 134 -16.48 3.87 2.31
CA ARG A 134 -17.15 5.13 2.67
C ARG A 134 -16.29 6.35 2.38
N GLN A 135 -14.98 6.24 2.55
CA GLN A 135 -14.03 7.32 2.29
C GLN A 135 -13.72 7.50 0.79
N GLY A 136 -14.33 6.69 -0.07
CA GLY A 136 -14.15 6.79 -1.51
C GLY A 136 -13.00 5.95 -2.08
N PHE A 137 -12.36 5.12 -1.26
CA PHE A 137 -11.35 4.18 -1.75
C PHE A 137 -12.05 3.09 -2.57
N TRP A 138 -11.78 3.04 -3.87
CA TRP A 138 -12.45 2.09 -4.74
C TRP A 138 -11.75 0.74 -4.76
N VAL A 139 -12.51 -0.31 -4.55
CA VAL A 139 -12.04 -1.69 -4.66
C VAL A 139 -13.10 -2.50 -5.42
N ALA A 140 -12.66 -3.33 -6.36
CA ALA A 140 -13.58 -4.20 -7.09
C ALA A 140 -14.34 -5.10 -6.09
N PRO A 141 -15.68 -5.23 -6.21
CA PRO A 141 -16.48 -6.05 -5.26
C PRO A 141 -15.95 -7.47 -5.09
N ARG A 142 -15.46 -8.10 -6.16
CA ARG A 142 -14.89 -9.46 -6.08
C ARG A 142 -13.64 -9.52 -5.20
N LEU A 143 -12.82 -8.45 -5.18
CA LEU A 143 -11.61 -8.39 -4.36
C LEU A 143 -11.97 -8.21 -2.89
N VAL A 144 -12.99 -7.41 -2.60
CA VAL A 144 -13.55 -7.28 -1.24
C VAL A 144 -14.03 -8.63 -0.74
N LYS A 145 -14.79 -9.34 -1.56
CA LYS A 145 -15.30 -10.68 -1.24
C LYS A 145 -14.15 -11.66 -0.98
N GLN A 146 -13.17 -11.69 -1.85
CA GLN A 146 -11.99 -12.55 -1.67
C GLN A 146 -11.23 -12.24 -0.38
N ALA A 147 -11.09 -10.94 -0.06
CA ALA A 147 -10.42 -10.52 1.17
C ALA A 147 -11.18 -10.97 2.42
N LEU A 148 -12.52 -10.81 2.42
CA LEU A 148 -13.35 -11.23 3.55
C LEU A 148 -13.36 -12.75 3.71
N LEU A 149 -13.39 -13.51 2.62
CA LEU A 149 -13.24 -14.97 2.66
C LEU A 149 -11.89 -15.38 3.24
N ALA A 150 -10.80 -14.74 2.78
CA ALA A 150 -9.46 -15.00 3.28
C ALA A 150 -9.33 -14.65 4.76
N ALA A 151 -10.08 -13.64 5.24
CA ALA A 151 -10.15 -13.26 6.65
C ALA A 151 -11.09 -14.13 7.48
N ALA A 152 -11.81 -15.07 6.85
CA ALA A 152 -12.84 -15.91 7.48
C ALA A 152 -14.00 -15.08 8.09
N GLU A 153 -14.35 -13.97 7.43
CA GLU A 153 -15.41 -13.05 7.89
C GLU A 153 -16.66 -13.08 7.01
N GLU A 154 -16.62 -13.81 5.88
CA GLU A 154 -17.75 -13.99 5.00
C GLU A 154 -18.17 -15.46 5.00
N GLY A 155 -19.42 -15.70 5.38
CA GLY A 155 -19.99 -17.04 5.32
C GLY A 155 -20.48 -17.38 3.90
N PRO A 156 -20.76 -18.66 3.63
CA PRO A 156 -21.23 -19.12 2.31
C PRO A 156 -22.58 -18.53 1.89
N ASP A 157 -23.33 -17.87 2.79
CA ASP A 157 -24.68 -17.34 2.55
C ASP A 157 -24.74 -15.84 2.28
N ASP A 158 -23.64 -15.10 2.41
CA ASP A 158 -23.62 -13.65 2.17
C ASP A 158 -23.75 -13.26 0.69
N SER A 159 -23.94 -14.22 -0.19
CA SER A 159 -24.13 -14.02 -1.63
C SER A 159 -25.57 -13.65 -2.02
N ARG A 160 -26.47 -13.43 -1.03
CA ARG A 160 -27.89 -13.12 -1.27
C ARG A 160 -28.32 -11.74 -0.77
N SER A 161 -27.61 -10.71 -1.18
CA SER A 161 -28.11 -9.35 -1.05
C SER A 161 -27.66 -8.49 -2.21
#